data_2f27cbe23f0ffa70d0bd14abcb45b7f6
#
_entry.id   2f27cbe23f0ffa70d0bd14abcb45b7f6
#
_cell.length_a   1.000
_cell.length_b   1.000
_cell.length_c   1.000
_cell.angle_alpha   90.00
_cell.angle_beta   90.00
_cell.angle_gamma   90.00
#
_symmetry.space_group_name_H-M   'P 1'
#
loop_
_entity.id
_entity.type
_entity.pdbx_description
1 polymer ?
#
loop_
_entity_poly.entity_id
_entity_poly.type
_entity_poly.pdbx_seq_one_letter_code
_entity_poly.pdbx_strand_id
1 'polypeptide(L)'
;MGAPGGLKGKLIAWAMKKMMGGAGGPGGAGGPGSGGGPPPWVRAMMAGGGAPGGMAAMLATSSGFEGRERMLGDAVALALRTLKDSTPYQHDMNDALVRMHLSSVQFFKDQGVLDEYVAHDIKTMAPMLTRLKGMIDKTGEKEIALAGMFDRTACLYQLCMDLKSEPGKRSFTFPYSKVLGIARAEGQSDLSDRELHERWLKPRLLGYAAELGVEIEVSDIGPDGLVTAKLAA
;
A
#
# COMPACT_ATOMS: atom_id res chain seq x y z
N MET A 1 -5.44 -43.44 4.35
CA MET A 1 -5.37 -42.41 5.40
C MET A 1 -4.15 -41.55 5.12
N GLY A 2 -4.34 -40.43 4.46
CA GLY A 2 -3.28 -39.49 4.04
C GLY A 2 -3.37 -38.22 4.87
N ALA A 3 -2.28 -37.88 5.57
CA ALA A 3 -2.17 -36.66 6.35
C ALA A 3 -2.15 -35.40 5.48
N PRO A 4 -2.81 -34.32 5.86
CA PRO A 4 -2.84 -33.09 5.08
C PRO A 4 -1.58 -32.25 5.36
N GLY A 5 -0.60 -32.33 4.48
CA GLY A 5 0.49 -31.36 4.39
C GLY A 5 -0.02 -30.01 3.87
N GLY A 6 -0.66 -29.23 4.74
CA GLY A 6 -1.27 -27.96 4.38
C GLY A 6 -0.23 -26.94 3.87
N LEU A 7 -0.69 -26.04 3.00
CA LEU A 7 0.06 -24.94 2.38
C LEU A 7 0.94 -24.15 3.37
N LYS A 8 0.50 -24.03 4.63
CA LYS A 8 1.25 -23.40 5.73
C LYS A 8 2.55 -24.13 6.07
N GLY A 9 2.55 -25.46 6.08
CA GLY A 9 3.76 -26.25 6.35
C GLY A 9 4.83 -26.08 5.24
N LYS A 10 4.41 -25.97 3.98
CA LYS A 10 5.31 -25.74 2.86
C LYS A 10 5.88 -24.32 2.86
N LEU A 11 5.11 -23.33 3.30
CA LEU A 11 5.56 -21.95 3.40
C LEU A 11 6.61 -21.76 4.50
N ILE A 12 6.40 -22.39 5.66
CA ILE A 12 7.34 -22.38 6.79
C ILE A 12 8.65 -23.08 6.41
N ALA A 13 8.58 -24.23 5.75
CA ALA A 13 9.75 -24.97 5.28
C ALA A 13 10.54 -24.19 4.20
N TRP A 14 9.84 -23.48 3.31
CA TRP A 14 10.46 -22.60 2.30
C TRP A 14 11.14 -21.40 2.94
N ALA A 15 10.50 -20.73 3.91
CA ALA A 15 11.06 -19.60 4.64
C ALA A 15 12.30 -20.00 5.44
N MET A 16 12.27 -21.15 6.13
CA MET A 16 13.43 -21.70 6.84
C MET A 16 14.59 -22.06 5.89
N LYS A 17 14.30 -22.65 4.73
CA LYS A 17 15.32 -22.97 3.71
C LYS A 17 15.97 -21.71 3.14
N LYS A 18 15.21 -20.63 2.97
CA LYS A 18 15.74 -19.34 2.47
C LYS A 18 16.57 -18.58 3.53
N MET A 19 16.22 -18.68 4.80
CA MET A 19 17.01 -18.14 5.93
C MET A 19 18.30 -18.92 6.18
N MET A 20 18.32 -20.23 5.90
CA MET A 20 19.49 -21.08 6.12
C MET A 20 20.38 -21.24 4.88
N GLY A 21 19.93 -20.85 3.70
CA GLY A 21 20.60 -21.03 2.41
C GLY A 21 21.37 -19.83 1.84
N GLY A 22 21.54 -18.79 2.61
CA GLY A 22 22.15 -17.54 2.16
C GLY A 22 23.65 -17.40 2.50
N ALA A 23 24.50 -18.40 2.20
CA ALA A 23 25.94 -18.19 2.24
C ALA A 23 26.65 -19.10 1.23
N GLY A 24 26.83 -18.62 0.02
CA GLY A 24 27.58 -19.29 -1.02
C GLY A 24 27.85 -18.36 -2.21
N GLY A 25 28.63 -17.29 -2.01
CA GLY A 25 29.29 -16.53 -3.05
C GLY A 25 30.76 -16.91 -3.11
N PRO A 26 31.41 -16.96 -4.31
CA PRO A 26 32.76 -17.45 -4.45
C PRO A 26 33.81 -16.37 -4.16
N GLY A 27 34.76 -16.69 -3.29
CA GLY A 27 36.10 -16.13 -3.32
C GLY A 27 36.44 -15.13 -2.23
N GLY A 28 37.10 -15.57 -1.17
CA GLY A 28 37.85 -14.73 -0.23
C GLY A 28 38.60 -15.58 0.77
N ALA A 29 39.93 -15.52 0.69
CA ALA A 29 40.87 -16.35 1.41
C ALA A 29 40.87 -16.15 2.93
N GLY A 30 40.96 -17.23 3.68
CA GLY A 30 41.82 -17.45 4.84
C GLY A 30 41.68 -16.57 6.07
N GLY A 31 41.05 -17.12 7.14
CA GLY A 31 41.30 -16.75 8.52
C GLY A 31 40.81 -17.88 9.45
N PRO A 32 41.67 -18.33 10.43
CA PRO A 32 41.36 -19.49 11.23
C PRO A 32 40.44 -19.16 12.42
N GLY A 33 39.43 -19.94 12.59
CA GLY A 33 38.91 -20.23 13.91
C GLY A 33 37.81 -19.33 14.45
N SER A 34 36.56 -19.71 14.29
CA SER A 34 35.61 -19.69 15.38
C SER A 34 34.45 -20.67 15.02
N GLY A 35 34.47 -21.82 15.70
CA GLY A 35 33.41 -22.80 15.65
C GLY A 35 32.10 -22.25 16.24
N GLY A 36 31.44 -21.39 15.51
CA GLY A 36 30.15 -20.84 15.87
C GLY A 36 29.04 -21.83 15.55
N GLY A 37 28.78 -22.74 16.47
CA GLY A 37 27.54 -23.53 16.41
C GLY A 37 26.34 -22.59 16.49
N PRO A 38 25.15 -23.07 16.12
CA PRO A 38 23.93 -22.28 16.14
C PRO A 38 23.73 -21.63 17.51
N PRO A 39 23.17 -20.42 17.58
CA PRO A 39 22.93 -19.71 18.82
C PRO A 39 22.21 -20.55 19.85
N PRO A 40 22.40 -20.31 21.17
CA PRO A 40 21.82 -21.16 22.24
C PRO A 40 20.33 -21.38 22.10
N TRP A 41 19.58 -20.41 21.64
CA TRP A 41 18.15 -20.53 21.43
C TRP A 41 17.78 -21.45 20.24
N VAL A 42 18.62 -21.54 19.20
CA VAL A 42 18.41 -22.48 18.09
C VAL A 42 18.73 -23.91 18.54
N ARG A 43 19.76 -24.10 19.41
CA ARG A 43 20.04 -25.42 20.01
C ARG A 43 18.91 -25.89 20.93
N ALA A 44 18.33 -24.97 21.71
CA ALA A 44 17.16 -25.27 22.54
C ALA A 44 15.96 -25.69 21.71
N MET A 45 15.76 -25.05 20.55
CA MET A 45 14.70 -25.37 19.60
C MET A 45 14.88 -26.74 18.93
N MET A 46 16.14 -27.14 18.65
CA MET A 46 16.46 -28.45 18.05
C MET A 46 16.54 -29.57 19.05
N ALA A 47 16.86 -29.31 20.32
CA ALA A 47 16.95 -30.29 21.39
C ALA A 47 15.58 -30.65 21.98
N GLY A 48 14.54 -29.90 21.72
CA GLY A 48 13.16 -30.09 22.18
C GLY A 48 12.37 -31.10 21.33
N GLY A 49 12.87 -32.33 21.25
CA GLY A 49 12.11 -33.45 20.71
C GLY A 49 10.85 -33.71 21.55
N GLY A 50 9.69 -33.36 21.03
CA GLY A 50 8.45 -34.09 21.27
C GLY A 50 7.80 -34.05 22.64
N ALA A 51 7.83 -32.92 23.38
CA ALA A 51 6.97 -32.75 24.54
C ALA A 51 5.79 -31.81 24.21
N PRO A 52 4.55 -32.13 24.61
CA PRO A 52 3.36 -31.33 24.37
C PRO A 52 3.38 -29.92 25.00
N GLY A 53 4.43 -29.59 25.75
CA GLY A 53 4.60 -28.29 26.40
C GLY A 53 5.53 -27.30 25.67
N GLY A 54 6.19 -27.70 24.58
CA GLY A 54 7.24 -26.87 23.97
C GLY A 54 6.76 -25.52 23.44
N MET A 55 5.59 -25.46 22.86
CA MET A 55 5.02 -24.21 22.35
C MET A 55 4.45 -23.34 23.48
N ALA A 56 3.84 -23.96 24.49
CA ALA A 56 3.34 -23.24 25.66
C ALA A 56 4.49 -22.71 26.54
N ALA A 57 5.61 -23.42 26.63
CA ALA A 57 6.82 -22.94 27.30
C ALA A 57 7.51 -21.81 26.54
N MET A 58 7.50 -21.80 25.19
CA MET A 58 7.97 -20.71 24.38
C MET A 58 7.09 -19.44 24.53
N LEU A 59 5.79 -19.60 24.68
CA LEU A 59 4.85 -18.52 24.94
C LEU A 59 4.92 -17.98 26.37
N ALA A 60 5.38 -18.81 27.30
CA ALA A 60 5.57 -18.46 28.73
C ALA A 60 6.95 -17.84 29.01
N THR A 61 7.87 -17.82 28.02
CA THR A 61 9.17 -17.19 28.21
C THR A 61 8.99 -15.67 28.15
N SER A 62 9.43 -14.98 29.21
CA SER A 62 9.44 -13.52 29.27
C SER A 62 10.07 -12.95 27.99
N SER A 63 9.37 -12.04 27.32
CA SER A 63 9.86 -11.34 26.14
C SER A 63 10.92 -10.30 26.49
N GLY A 64 11.04 -9.95 27.79
CA GLY A 64 11.84 -8.83 28.27
C GLY A 64 11.22 -7.45 28.01
N PHE A 65 10.00 -7.43 27.48
CA PHE A 65 9.27 -6.18 27.16
C PHE A 65 8.01 -5.99 28.02
N GLU A 66 7.83 -6.81 29.04
CA GLU A 66 6.71 -6.71 29.99
C GLU A 66 6.66 -5.30 30.61
N GLY A 67 5.51 -4.67 30.53
CA GLY A 67 5.30 -3.28 30.96
C GLY A 67 5.86 -2.22 30.02
N ARG A 68 6.43 -2.63 28.86
CA ARG A 68 6.96 -1.76 27.83
C ARG A 68 6.35 -2.03 26.45
N GLU A 69 5.19 -2.68 26.41
CA GLU A 69 4.50 -3.11 25.19
C GLU A 69 4.20 -1.90 24.28
N ARG A 70 3.83 -0.78 24.88
CA ARG A 70 3.60 0.47 24.12
C ARG A 70 4.88 0.98 23.46
N MET A 71 6.00 0.97 24.17
CA MET A 71 7.29 1.41 23.62
C MET A 71 7.74 0.49 22.47
N LEU A 72 7.52 -0.82 22.62
CA LEU A 72 7.78 -1.78 21.55
C LEU A 72 6.88 -1.50 20.34
N GLY A 73 5.60 -1.28 20.55
CA GLY A 73 4.64 -0.94 19.51
C GLY A 73 5.05 0.34 18.76
N ASP A 74 5.44 1.38 19.47
CA ASP A 74 5.91 2.65 18.90
C ASP A 74 7.21 2.46 18.11
N ALA A 75 8.15 1.67 18.62
CA ALA A 75 9.41 1.36 17.94
C ALA A 75 9.18 0.56 16.65
N VAL A 76 8.30 -0.44 16.67
CA VAL A 76 7.93 -1.21 15.47
C VAL A 76 7.21 -0.33 14.45
N ALA A 77 6.29 0.52 14.90
CA ALA A 77 5.60 1.47 14.02
C ALA A 77 6.56 2.45 13.36
N LEU A 78 7.55 2.96 14.13
CA LEU A 78 8.60 3.83 13.61
C LEU A 78 9.47 3.09 12.59
N ALA A 79 9.92 1.87 12.89
CA ALA A 79 10.73 1.06 11.99
C ALA A 79 9.99 0.77 10.67
N LEU A 80 8.71 0.38 10.74
CA LEU A 80 7.88 0.14 9.56
C LEU A 80 7.68 1.40 8.73
N ARG A 81 7.50 2.56 9.38
CA ARG A 81 7.39 3.85 8.70
C ARG A 81 8.71 4.18 7.99
N THR A 82 9.84 4.07 8.68
CA THR A 82 11.17 4.33 8.12
C THR A 82 11.47 3.42 6.93
N LEU A 83 11.16 2.11 7.05
CA LEU A 83 11.33 1.16 5.95
C LEU A 83 10.46 1.52 4.74
N LYS A 84 9.22 1.95 4.98
CA LYS A 84 8.32 2.40 3.92
C LYS A 84 8.86 3.65 3.21
N ASP A 85 9.31 4.64 3.98
CA ASP A 85 9.80 5.92 3.46
C ASP A 85 11.16 5.78 2.73
N SER A 86 11.94 4.75 3.07
CA SER A 86 13.29 4.53 2.52
C SER A 86 13.37 3.49 1.40
N THR A 87 12.23 2.96 0.92
CA THR A 87 12.23 1.93 -0.11
C THR A 87 12.15 2.55 -1.53
N PRO A 88 13.27 2.73 -2.26
CA PRO A 88 13.29 3.34 -3.60
C PRO A 88 12.46 2.55 -4.63
N TYR A 89 12.37 1.25 -4.43
CA TYR A 89 11.66 0.30 -5.30
C TYR A 89 10.16 0.60 -5.48
N GLN A 90 9.50 1.13 -4.46
CA GLN A 90 8.07 1.48 -4.56
C GLN A 90 7.84 2.68 -5.49
N HIS A 91 8.78 3.60 -5.57
CA HIS A 91 8.69 4.75 -6.46
C HIS A 91 8.74 4.34 -7.94
N ASP A 92 9.68 3.48 -8.32
CA ASP A 92 9.83 3.06 -9.71
C ASP A 92 8.62 2.29 -10.23
N MET A 93 8.05 1.41 -9.39
CA MET A 93 6.81 0.70 -9.73
C MET A 93 5.62 1.65 -9.85
N ASN A 94 5.51 2.62 -8.95
CA ASN A 94 4.43 3.58 -8.99
C ASN A 94 4.54 4.51 -10.19
N ASP A 95 5.74 4.98 -10.50
CA ASP A 95 6.00 5.81 -11.69
C ASP A 95 5.60 5.05 -12.98
N ALA A 96 5.87 3.74 -13.06
CA ALA A 96 5.44 2.91 -14.18
C ALA A 96 3.91 2.77 -14.28
N LEU A 97 3.23 2.54 -13.15
CA LEU A 97 1.77 2.49 -13.09
C LEU A 97 1.13 3.84 -13.46
N VAL A 98 1.69 4.93 -12.94
CA VAL A 98 1.25 6.29 -13.29
C VAL A 98 1.41 6.53 -14.78
N ARG A 99 2.56 6.17 -15.37
CA ARG A 99 2.81 6.31 -16.81
C ARG A 99 1.80 5.51 -17.65
N MET A 100 1.44 4.30 -17.23
CA MET A 100 0.38 3.51 -17.90
C MET A 100 -0.97 4.23 -17.85
N HIS A 101 -1.37 4.77 -16.70
CA HIS A 101 -2.60 5.54 -16.58
C HIS A 101 -2.58 6.79 -17.47
N LEU A 102 -1.50 7.55 -17.44
CA LEU A 102 -1.36 8.77 -18.25
C LEU A 102 -1.38 8.46 -19.74
N SER A 103 -0.74 7.39 -20.19
CA SER A 103 -0.78 6.93 -21.58
C SER A 103 -2.21 6.58 -22.01
N SER A 104 -2.96 5.90 -21.14
CA SER A 104 -4.36 5.57 -21.41
C SER A 104 -5.23 6.84 -21.48
N VAL A 105 -5.07 7.76 -20.54
CA VAL A 105 -5.80 9.04 -20.52
C VAL A 105 -5.50 9.86 -21.77
N GLN A 106 -4.23 9.94 -22.18
CA GLN A 106 -3.84 10.61 -23.42
C GLN A 106 -4.51 9.97 -24.63
N PHE A 107 -4.47 8.65 -24.74
CA PHE A 107 -5.12 7.93 -25.84
C PHE A 107 -6.63 8.24 -25.91
N PHE A 108 -7.34 8.14 -24.80
CA PHE A 108 -8.79 8.41 -24.77
C PHE A 108 -9.11 9.89 -25.04
N LYS A 109 -8.25 10.81 -24.61
CA LYS A 109 -8.34 12.22 -25.00
C LYS A 109 -8.21 12.39 -26.51
N ASP A 110 -7.19 11.79 -27.13
CA ASP A 110 -6.92 11.89 -28.56
C ASP A 110 -8.05 11.27 -29.41
N GLN A 111 -8.71 10.23 -28.89
CA GLN A 111 -9.89 9.64 -29.51
C GLN A 111 -11.19 10.41 -29.24
N GLY A 112 -11.18 11.44 -28.41
CA GLY A 112 -12.35 12.23 -28.04
C GLY A 112 -13.35 11.50 -27.14
N VAL A 113 -12.93 10.43 -26.46
CA VAL A 113 -13.81 9.56 -25.63
C VAL A 113 -13.34 9.49 -24.16
N LEU A 114 -12.73 10.56 -23.67
CA LEU A 114 -12.21 10.59 -22.29
C LEU A 114 -13.34 10.52 -21.26
N ASP A 115 -14.48 11.13 -21.53
CA ASP A 115 -15.62 11.15 -20.61
C ASP A 115 -16.27 9.75 -20.52
N GLU A 116 -16.34 9.02 -21.63
CA GLU A 116 -16.77 7.62 -21.67
C GLU A 116 -15.79 6.70 -20.91
N TYR A 117 -14.50 6.99 -20.99
CA TYR A 117 -13.50 6.26 -20.22
C TYR A 117 -13.69 6.47 -18.72
N VAL A 118 -13.94 7.71 -18.26
CA VAL A 118 -14.26 8.01 -16.87
C VAL A 118 -15.52 7.26 -16.42
N ALA A 119 -16.59 7.32 -17.21
CA ALA A 119 -17.83 6.61 -16.91
C ALA A 119 -17.62 5.08 -16.85
N HIS A 120 -16.82 4.53 -17.74
CA HIS A 120 -16.46 3.11 -17.74
C HIS A 120 -15.68 2.72 -16.48
N ASP A 121 -14.72 3.53 -16.06
CA ASP A 121 -13.92 3.31 -14.86
C ASP A 121 -14.81 3.29 -13.60
N ILE A 122 -15.70 4.26 -13.45
CA ILE A 122 -16.69 4.29 -12.36
C ILE A 122 -17.52 3.01 -12.34
N LYS A 123 -18.03 2.58 -13.49
CA LYS A 123 -18.82 1.35 -13.62
C LYS A 123 -18.02 0.10 -13.25
N THR A 124 -16.76 0.02 -13.62
CA THR A 124 -15.92 -1.15 -13.30
C THR A 124 -15.55 -1.24 -11.83
N MET A 125 -15.58 -0.12 -11.11
CA MET A 125 -15.39 -0.07 -9.66
C MET A 125 -16.63 -0.48 -8.86
N ALA A 126 -17.81 -0.65 -9.49
CA ALA A 126 -19.08 -0.91 -8.82
C ALA A 126 -19.05 -2.04 -7.77
N PRO A 127 -18.39 -3.20 -7.97
CA PRO A 127 -18.37 -4.26 -6.95
C PRO A 127 -17.73 -3.83 -5.63
N MET A 128 -16.66 -3.04 -5.69
CA MET A 128 -15.97 -2.52 -4.51
C MET A 128 -16.79 -1.40 -3.85
N LEU A 129 -17.34 -0.49 -4.65
CA LEU A 129 -18.18 0.61 -4.19
C LEU A 129 -19.45 0.10 -3.52
N THR A 130 -20.12 -0.91 -4.09
CA THR A 130 -21.33 -1.54 -3.50
C THR A 130 -21.07 -2.06 -2.09
N ARG A 131 -19.91 -2.68 -1.88
CA ARG A 131 -19.55 -3.19 -0.53
C ARG A 131 -19.33 -2.05 0.46
N LEU A 132 -18.62 -1.00 0.07
CA LEU A 132 -18.41 0.18 0.92
C LEU A 132 -19.72 0.91 1.20
N LYS A 133 -20.59 1.07 0.17
CA LYS A 133 -21.93 1.63 0.32
C LYS A 133 -22.73 0.87 1.36
N GLY A 134 -22.73 -0.46 1.31
CA GLY A 134 -23.41 -1.29 2.29
C GLY A 134 -22.90 -1.10 3.73
N MET A 135 -21.66 -0.68 3.92
CA MET A 135 -21.13 -0.32 5.24
C MET A 135 -21.66 1.06 5.67
N ILE A 136 -21.67 2.04 4.76
CA ILE A 136 -22.21 3.38 5.03
C ILE A 136 -23.68 3.28 5.37
N ASP A 137 -24.47 2.55 4.59
CA ASP A 137 -25.92 2.38 4.81
C ASP A 137 -26.22 1.74 6.18
N LYS A 138 -25.37 0.84 6.66
CA LYS A 138 -25.52 0.17 7.96
C LYS A 138 -25.14 1.05 9.16
N THR A 139 -24.16 1.90 8.99
CA THR A 139 -23.56 2.66 10.11
C THR A 139 -23.96 4.13 10.12
N GLY A 140 -24.41 4.65 8.98
CA GLY A 140 -24.62 6.10 8.77
C GLY A 140 -23.31 6.89 8.67
N GLU A 141 -22.15 6.21 8.67
CA GLU A 141 -20.85 6.84 8.78
C GLU A 141 -20.29 7.19 7.39
N LYS A 142 -20.50 8.44 6.95
CA LYS A 142 -20.04 8.92 5.64
C LYS A 142 -18.51 8.97 5.50
N GLU A 143 -17.76 9.04 6.62
CA GLU A 143 -16.29 9.02 6.63
C GLU A 143 -15.72 7.76 5.97
N ILE A 144 -16.47 6.66 5.97
CA ILE A 144 -16.11 5.40 5.29
C ILE A 144 -15.84 5.63 3.80
N ALA A 145 -16.54 6.58 3.16
CA ALA A 145 -16.30 6.91 1.74
C ALA A 145 -14.90 7.48 1.53
N LEU A 146 -14.51 8.48 2.34
CA LEU A 146 -13.17 9.08 2.25
C LEU A 146 -12.08 8.06 2.59
N ALA A 147 -12.28 7.28 3.64
CA ALA A 147 -11.33 6.23 4.02
C ALA A 147 -11.18 5.17 2.91
N GLY A 148 -12.27 4.77 2.27
CA GLY A 148 -12.26 3.81 1.17
C GLY A 148 -11.58 4.34 -0.10
N MET A 149 -11.85 5.60 -0.45
CA MET A 149 -11.29 6.20 -1.66
C MET A 149 -9.82 6.62 -1.52
N PHE A 150 -9.40 7.07 -0.34
CA PHE A 150 -8.08 7.67 -0.15
C PHE A 150 -7.17 6.87 0.76
N ASP A 151 -7.63 6.47 1.96
CA ASP A 151 -6.75 5.90 2.98
C ASP A 151 -6.42 4.43 2.68
N ARG A 152 -7.29 3.73 1.94
CA ARG A 152 -7.17 2.29 1.67
C ARG A 152 -6.99 1.94 0.20
N THR A 153 -6.94 2.94 -0.65
CA THR A 153 -6.71 2.73 -2.08
C THR A 153 -5.22 2.70 -2.34
N ALA A 154 -4.68 1.51 -2.58
CA ALA A 154 -3.24 1.29 -2.77
C ALA A 154 -2.62 2.22 -3.81
N CYS A 155 -3.33 2.49 -4.92
CA CYS A 155 -2.85 3.38 -5.97
C CYS A 155 -2.70 4.83 -5.50
N LEU A 156 -3.72 5.39 -4.84
CA LEU A 156 -3.68 6.76 -4.36
C LEU A 156 -2.74 6.91 -3.16
N TYR A 157 -2.76 5.94 -2.24
CA TYR A 157 -1.90 5.94 -1.08
C TYR A 157 -0.41 5.85 -1.44
N GLN A 158 -0.05 5.07 -2.44
CA GLN A 158 1.33 4.96 -2.91
C GLN A 158 1.78 6.16 -3.72
N LEU A 159 0.85 6.85 -4.39
CA LEU A 159 1.12 8.07 -5.17
C LEU A 159 1.11 9.33 -4.29
N CYS A 160 0.31 9.33 -3.21
CA CYS A 160 0.18 10.45 -2.28
C CYS A 160 0.86 10.13 -0.95
N MET A 161 2.19 10.16 -0.94
CA MET A 161 2.98 9.94 0.28
C MET A 161 2.72 10.98 1.38
N ASP A 162 2.17 12.12 0.99
CA ASP A 162 1.84 13.26 1.85
C ASP A 162 0.35 13.39 2.18
N LEU A 163 -0.43 12.31 1.95
CA LEU A 163 -1.85 12.30 2.28
C LEU A 163 -2.08 12.66 3.75
N LYS A 164 -2.84 13.73 3.96
CA LYS A 164 -3.31 14.16 5.28
C LYS A 164 -4.78 13.79 5.42
N SER A 165 -5.08 12.98 6.43
CA SER A 165 -6.43 12.54 6.74
C SER A 165 -6.93 13.29 7.99
N GLU A 166 -7.99 14.07 7.81
CA GLU A 166 -8.73 14.77 8.85
C GLU A 166 -10.19 14.30 8.81
N PRO A 167 -10.94 14.37 9.92
CA PRO A 167 -12.36 14.06 9.89
C PRO A 167 -13.11 14.84 8.81
N GLY A 168 -13.78 14.14 7.91
CA GLY A 168 -14.51 14.72 6.78
C GLY A 168 -13.66 15.31 5.65
N LYS A 169 -12.32 15.15 5.69
CA LYS A 169 -11.42 15.80 4.73
C LYS A 169 -10.16 14.99 4.46
N ARG A 170 -9.69 15.05 3.20
CA ARG A 170 -8.39 14.54 2.74
C ARG A 170 -7.67 15.63 1.95
N SER A 171 -6.36 15.77 2.17
CA SER A 171 -5.52 16.71 1.41
C SER A 171 -4.26 15.99 0.97
N PHE A 172 -3.85 16.21 -0.27
CA PHE A 172 -2.70 15.54 -0.87
C PHE A 172 -2.12 16.38 -2.01
N THR A 173 -0.83 16.26 -2.27
CA THR A 173 -0.20 16.84 -3.46
C THR A 173 -0.71 16.10 -4.70
N PHE A 174 -0.98 16.82 -5.78
CA PHE A 174 -1.43 16.24 -7.04
C PHE A 174 -0.41 15.20 -7.52
N PRO A 175 -0.77 13.91 -7.59
CA PRO A 175 0.23 12.85 -7.61
C PRO A 175 0.83 12.60 -8.99
N TYR A 176 0.29 13.22 -10.03
CA TYR A 176 0.67 12.92 -11.42
C TYR A 176 1.69 13.89 -12.00
N SER A 177 1.90 15.06 -11.39
CA SER A 177 2.68 16.17 -11.96
C SER A 177 4.10 15.77 -12.37
N LYS A 178 4.78 14.98 -11.53
CA LYS A 178 6.17 14.55 -11.80
C LYS A 178 6.26 13.70 -13.07
N VAL A 179 5.46 12.65 -13.16
CA VAL A 179 5.50 11.70 -14.29
C VAL A 179 4.92 12.35 -15.55
N LEU A 180 3.86 13.14 -15.39
CA LEU A 180 3.28 13.90 -16.50
C LEU A 180 4.26 14.93 -17.06
N GLY A 181 5.02 15.61 -16.20
CA GLY A 181 6.08 16.55 -16.62
C GLY A 181 7.15 15.87 -17.47
N ILE A 182 7.58 14.67 -17.09
CA ILE A 182 8.51 13.85 -17.87
C ILE A 182 7.88 13.44 -19.20
N ALA A 183 6.65 12.91 -19.18
CA ALA A 183 5.94 12.49 -20.41
C ALA A 183 5.76 13.64 -21.40
N ARG A 184 5.48 14.87 -20.92
CA ARG A 184 5.42 16.07 -21.77
C ARG A 184 6.78 16.43 -22.38
N ALA A 185 7.84 16.39 -21.57
CA ALA A 185 9.19 16.69 -22.03
C ALA A 185 9.67 15.70 -23.11
N GLU A 186 9.20 14.45 -23.04
CA GLU A 186 9.48 13.41 -24.02
C GLU A 186 8.50 13.40 -25.23
N GLY A 187 7.55 14.33 -25.27
CA GLY A 187 6.54 14.40 -26.34
C GLY A 187 5.50 13.27 -26.33
N GLN A 188 5.36 12.58 -25.19
CA GLN A 188 4.43 11.46 -25.03
C GLN A 188 3.04 11.90 -24.57
N SER A 189 2.88 13.12 -24.09
CA SER A 189 1.62 13.70 -23.63
C SER A 189 1.61 15.20 -23.84
N ASP A 190 0.43 15.73 -24.15
CA ASP A 190 0.15 17.17 -24.19
C ASP A 190 -0.78 17.62 -23.06
N LEU A 191 -1.20 16.68 -22.18
CA LEU A 191 -2.03 16.96 -21.02
C LEU A 191 -1.32 17.94 -20.06
N SER A 192 -2.04 18.96 -19.61
CA SER A 192 -1.64 19.74 -18.44
C SER A 192 -2.11 19.06 -17.14
N ASP A 193 -1.47 19.40 -16.01
CA ASP A 193 -1.91 18.93 -14.69
C ASP A 193 -3.36 19.32 -14.43
N ARG A 194 -3.71 20.55 -14.78
CA ARG A 194 -5.06 21.08 -14.66
C ARG A 194 -6.07 20.29 -15.49
N GLU A 195 -5.78 20.04 -16.75
CA GLU A 195 -6.65 19.28 -17.63
C GLU A 195 -6.85 17.85 -17.15
N LEU A 196 -5.75 17.18 -16.73
CA LEU A 196 -5.81 15.86 -16.17
C LEU A 196 -6.68 15.82 -14.89
N HIS A 197 -6.54 16.83 -14.04
CA HIS A 197 -7.35 16.95 -12.84
C HIS A 197 -8.83 17.16 -13.16
N GLU A 198 -9.14 18.17 -13.98
CA GLU A 198 -10.51 18.57 -14.27
C GLU A 198 -11.29 17.54 -15.09
N ARG A 199 -10.64 16.88 -16.05
CA ARG A 199 -11.31 15.98 -16.99
C ARG A 199 -11.25 14.51 -16.61
N TRP A 200 -10.34 14.14 -15.72
CA TRP A 200 -10.18 12.73 -15.36
C TRP A 200 -10.22 12.46 -13.85
N LEU A 201 -9.34 13.06 -13.04
CA LEU A 201 -9.28 12.71 -11.61
C LEU A 201 -10.53 13.17 -10.84
N LYS A 202 -10.87 14.45 -10.96
CA LYS A 202 -12.01 15.06 -10.25
C LYS A 202 -13.34 14.38 -10.61
N PRO A 203 -13.69 14.16 -11.90
CA PRO A 203 -14.93 13.45 -12.25
C PRO A 203 -14.98 12.01 -11.71
N ARG A 204 -13.86 11.28 -11.72
CA ARG A 204 -13.80 9.93 -11.12
C ARG A 204 -14.10 9.95 -9.64
N LEU A 205 -13.46 10.85 -8.88
CA LEU A 205 -13.69 10.95 -7.44
C LEU A 205 -15.13 11.31 -7.11
N LEU A 206 -15.71 12.27 -7.85
CA LEU A 206 -17.12 12.64 -7.71
C LEU A 206 -18.05 11.47 -8.07
N GLY A 207 -17.76 10.74 -9.13
CA GLY A 207 -18.53 9.57 -9.55
C GLY A 207 -18.48 8.45 -8.52
N TYR A 208 -17.32 8.15 -7.95
CA TYR A 208 -17.17 7.16 -6.88
C TYR A 208 -17.96 7.55 -5.62
N ALA A 209 -17.92 8.84 -5.25
CA ALA A 209 -18.69 9.34 -4.11
C ALA A 209 -20.21 9.21 -4.36
N ALA A 210 -20.67 9.54 -5.55
CA ALA A 210 -22.07 9.39 -5.94
C ALA A 210 -22.53 7.92 -5.86
N GLU A 211 -21.74 6.98 -6.35
CA GLU A 211 -22.03 5.53 -6.23
C GLU A 211 -22.05 5.07 -4.77
N LEU A 212 -21.28 5.69 -3.90
CA LEU A 212 -21.29 5.44 -2.45
C LEU A 212 -22.49 6.10 -1.74
N GLY A 213 -23.25 6.95 -2.42
CA GLY A 213 -24.36 7.70 -1.84
C GLY A 213 -23.90 8.83 -0.92
N VAL A 214 -22.70 9.37 -1.13
CA VAL A 214 -22.18 10.53 -0.41
C VAL A 214 -21.85 11.66 -1.38
N GLU A 215 -21.96 12.88 -0.88
CA GLU A 215 -21.58 14.07 -1.62
C GLU A 215 -20.21 14.56 -1.12
N ILE A 216 -19.30 14.83 -2.05
CA ILE A 216 -17.98 15.39 -1.74
C ILE A 216 -17.72 16.62 -2.61
N GLU A 217 -16.89 17.50 -2.09
CA GLU A 217 -16.28 18.57 -2.85
C GLU A 217 -14.81 18.26 -3.10
N VAL A 218 -14.36 18.39 -4.34
CA VAL A 218 -12.95 18.25 -4.73
C VAL A 218 -12.46 19.59 -5.24
N SER A 219 -11.43 20.14 -4.58
CA SER A 219 -10.84 21.41 -4.97
C SER A 219 -10.13 21.33 -6.34
N ASP A 220 -9.89 22.45 -6.94
CA ASP A 220 -8.88 22.56 -8.00
C ASP A 220 -7.47 22.39 -7.39
N ILE A 221 -6.46 22.21 -8.26
CA ILE A 221 -5.06 22.16 -7.81
C ILE A 221 -4.65 23.56 -7.33
N GLY A 222 -4.27 23.65 -6.07
CA GLY A 222 -3.77 24.90 -5.50
C GLY A 222 -2.41 25.33 -6.06
N PRO A 223 -1.98 26.57 -5.79
CA PRO A 223 -0.67 27.05 -6.23
C PRO A 223 0.51 26.28 -5.59
N ASP A 224 0.26 25.62 -4.47
CA ASP A 224 1.18 24.72 -3.78
C ASP A 224 1.10 23.25 -4.28
N GLY A 225 0.30 23.00 -5.31
CA GLY A 225 0.06 21.67 -5.87
C GLY A 225 -0.91 20.82 -5.04
N LEU A 226 -1.52 21.35 -3.97
CA LEU A 226 -2.44 20.60 -3.13
C LEU A 226 -3.83 20.47 -3.76
N VAL A 227 -4.42 19.30 -3.55
CA VAL A 227 -5.82 18.98 -3.82
C VAL A 227 -6.48 18.56 -2.50
N THR A 228 -7.71 19.01 -2.31
CA THR A 228 -8.52 18.66 -1.13
C THR A 228 -9.82 18.02 -1.56
N ALA A 229 -10.16 16.91 -0.94
CA ALA A 229 -11.47 16.28 -1.02
C ALA A 229 -12.12 16.33 0.36
N LYS A 230 -13.36 16.81 0.46
CA LYS A 230 -14.10 16.89 1.72
C LYS A 230 -15.54 16.45 1.53
N LEU A 231 -16.14 15.90 2.59
CA LEU A 231 -17.59 15.65 2.63
C LEU A 231 -18.33 16.98 2.48
N ALA A 232 -19.34 17.02 1.63
CA ALA A 232 -20.26 18.14 1.60
C ALA A 232 -21.06 18.22 2.92
N ALA A 233 -21.38 19.40 3.35
CA ALA A 233 -22.06 19.68 4.62
C ALA A 233 -23.48 19.10 4.63
#